data_d0d137e0b47dbec245b47c5680507498
#
_entry.id   d0d137e0b47dbec245b47c5680507498
#
_cell.length_a   1.000
_cell.length_b   1.000
_cell.length_c   1.000
_cell.angle_alpha   90.00
_cell.angle_beta   90.00
_cell.angle_gamma   90.00
#
_symmetry.space_group_name_H-M   'P 1'
#
loop_
_entity.id
_entity.type
_entity.pdbx_description
1 polymer ?
#
loop_
_entity_poly.entity_id
_entity_poly.type
_entity_poly.pdbx_seq_one_letter_code
_entity_poly.pdbx_strand_id
1 'polypeptide(L)'
;TAKAALKIACDLIDEGLIDEETALCMINPKQLDALLHPQFDDEALKKAEPVAVALAASPGAACGQIVFTAEDAVTKAKTGEKVVLVRLETSPEDIEGMNYAQGVLTVRGGMTSHAAVVARGMGTCCVSGCGEINIDENAKKFELAGRTYKEGDWISLDGSTGCIYGEAIPTVPATISGEFERVMNLADKYRRLEVRTNADTPRDAKQAAAFGAQGIGLCRTEHMFFDADRISAMREMICSDTVEEREKALDKLEPMQQGDFEKLYEAMEGKHVNIRFLDPPLHEFLPTAEEDIEEVAKAQGKTVEQIKAIIVSLHEFNPMMGHRGCRLSVTFPEVARMQTKAVIKAAINVTKRHPEWNIVPEIMVPLVGELKEFAFVKSIITETANKIIAESGIDLKYKVGTMIEIPRAALTADEIATEAEFFSFGTNDLTQMTFGFSRDDAGKFLDSYYSNQIYEHDPFATLDQKGVGKLVNMAVQGGKSTRPNIILGICGEHGGDPARSLPMDHLVPSGVP
;
A
#
# COMPACT_ATOMS: atom_id res chain seq x y z
N THR A 1 -13.05 -25.46 -2.50
CA THR A 1 -13.23 -24.05 -2.06
C THR A 1 -12.38 -23.79 -0.84
N ALA A 2 -12.00 -22.53 -0.59
CA ALA A 2 -11.21 -22.15 0.60
C ALA A 2 -11.89 -22.62 1.90
N LYS A 3 -13.19 -22.35 2.08
CA LYS A 3 -13.95 -22.81 3.26
C LYS A 3 -13.88 -24.34 3.47
N ALA A 4 -13.96 -25.12 2.38
CA ALA A 4 -13.85 -26.58 2.49
C ALA A 4 -12.43 -27.03 2.90
N ALA A 5 -11.39 -26.39 2.38
CA ALA A 5 -10.01 -26.72 2.77
C ALA A 5 -9.76 -26.47 4.25
N LEU A 6 -10.22 -25.32 4.78
CA LEU A 6 -10.14 -24.98 6.20
C LEU A 6 -10.89 -26.01 7.06
N LYS A 7 -12.14 -26.34 6.68
CA LYS A 7 -12.96 -27.32 7.38
C LYS A 7 -12.30 -28.69 7.44
N ILE A 8 -11.83 -29.20 6.29
CA ILE A 8 -11.15 -30.50 6.20
C ILE A 8 -9.88 -30.52 7.07
N ALA A 9 -9.06 -29.47 7.02
CA ALA A 9 -7.86 -29.38 7.83
C ALA A 9 -8.18 -29.42 9.34
N CYS A 10 -9.21 -28.69 9.78
CA CYS A 10 -9.65 -28.69 11.17
C CYS A 10 -10.22 -30.07 11.59
N ASP A 11 -11.04 -30.68 10.76
CA ASP A 11 -11.62 -32.01 11.05
C ASP A 11 -10.54 -33.10 11.16
N LEU A 12 -9.54 -33.11 10.28
CA LEU A 12 -8.42 -34.06 10.33
C LEU A 12 -7.57 -33.92 11.61
N ILE A 13 -7.41 -32.69 12.13
CA ILE A 13 -6.77 -32.44 13.43
C ILE A 13 -7.64 -33.05 14.54
N ASP A 14 -8.95 -32.78 14.53
CA ASP A 14 -9.88 -33.21 15.56
C ASP A 14 -10.03 -34.75 15.60
N GLU A 15 -9.94 -35.41 14.46
CA GLU A 15 -9.92 -36.87 14.33
C GLU A 15 -8.54 -37.48 14.70
N GLY A 16 -7.52 -36.65 14.93
CA GLY A 16 -6.17 -37.11 15.26
C GLY A 16 -5.42 -37.81 14.12
N LEU A 17 -5.84 -37.53 12.88
CA LEU A 17 -5.25 -38.11 11.67
C LEU A 17 -3.97 -37.38 11.23
N ILE A 18 -3.87 -36.10 11.51
CA ILE A 18 -2.69 -35.25 11.21
C ILE A 18 -2.41 -34.32 12.39
N ASP A 19 -1.17 -33.83 12.48
CA ASP A 19 -0.81 -32.80 13.41
C ASP A 19 -1.12 -31.40 12.87
N GLU A 20 -1.04 -30.38 13.72
CA GLU A 20 -1.36 -28.98 13.40
C GLU A 20 -0.43 -28.40 12.32
N GLU A 21 0.86 -28.73 12.33
CA GLU A 21 1.84 -28.25 11.34
C GLU A 21 1.54 -28.83 9.95
N THR A 22 1.22 -30.12 9.88
CA THR A 22 0.81 -30.78 8.64
C THR A 22 -0.47 -30.16 8.10
N ALA A 23 -1.45 -29.89 8.95
CA ALA A 23 -2.70 -29.23 8.56
C ALA A 23 -2.46 -27.85 7.95
N LEU A 24 -1.58 -27.02 8.55
CA LEU A 24 -1.20 -25.73 7.99
C LEU A 24 -0.55 -25.85 6.61
N CYS A 25 0.34 -26.85 6.44
CA CYS A 25 1.00 -27.09 5.15
C CYS A 25 0.05 -27.58 4.04
N MET A 26 -1.11 -28.14 4.39
CA MET A 26 -2.13 -28.57 3.42
C MET A 26 -2.95 -27.41 2.84
N ILE A 27 -2.97 -26.27 3.52
CA ILE A 27 -3.76 -25.10 3.10
C ILE A 27 -2.94 -24.26 2.12
N ASN A 28 -3.49 -24.02 0.93
CA ASN A 28 -2.88 -23.10 -0.01
C ASN A 28 -3.23 -21.65 0.37
N PRO A 29 -2.27 -20.80 0.77
CA PRO A 29 -2.53 -19.41 1.19
C PRO A 29 -3.28 -18.58 0.14
N LYS A 30 -3.00 -18.77 -1.15
CA LYS A 30 -3.69 -18.06 -2.25
C LYS A 30 -5.21 -18.31 -2.27
N GLN A 31 -5.68 -19.42 -1.73
CA GLN A 31 -7.12 -19.69 -1.63
C GLN A 31 -7.78 -18.90 -0.50
N LEU A 32 -7.02 -18.47 0.50
CA LEU A 32 -7.53 -17.71 1.65
C LEU A 32 -7.82 -16.25 1.29
N ASP A 33 -7.17 -15.72 0.28
CA ASP A 33 -7.36 -14.35 -0.20
C ASP A 33 -8.85 -14.04 -0.46
N ALA A 34 -9.56 -14.95 -1.10
CA ALA A 34 -10.99 -14.79 -1.32
C ALA A 34 -11.83 -14.63 -0.03
N LEU A 35 -11.34 -15.11 1.12
CA LEU A 35 -12.04 -15.00 2.41
C LEU A 35 -11.78 -13.66 3.12
N LEU A 36 -10.77 -12.92 2.69
CA LEU A 36 -10.43 -11.59 3.21
C LEU A 36 -11.24 -10.47 2.54
N HIS A 37 -12.03 -10.81 1.52
CA HIS A 37 -12.93 -9.90 0.83
C HIS A 37 -14.39 -10.10 1.26
N PRO A 38 -15.27 -9.12 1.06
CA PRO A 38 -16.70 -9.28 1.29
C PRO A 38 -17.25 -10.53 0.58
N GLN A 39 -18.16 -11.23 1.21
CA GLN A 39 -18.81 -12.44 0.70
C GLN A 39 -20.31 -12.19 0.51
N PHE A 40 -20.98 -12.95 -0.33
CA PHE A 40 -22.43 -12.98 -0.32
C PHE A 40 -22.96 -13.72 0.91
N ASP A 41 -24.17 -13.35 1.35
CA ASP A 41 -24.93 -14.16 2.29
C ASP A 41 -25.20 -15.54 1.68
N ASP A 42 -24.82 -16.61 2.37
CA ASP A 42 -24.87 -17.97 1.86
C ASP A 42 -26.31 -18.44 1.53
N GLU A 43 -27.34 -17.97 2.29
CA GLU A 43 -28.72 -18.36 2.07
C GLU A 43 -29.36 -17.57 0.91
N ALA A 44 -28.95 -16.33 0.71
CA ALA A 44 -29.38 -15.53 -0.42
C ALA A 44 -28.75 -16.03 -1.73
N LEU A 45 -27.44 -16.35 -1.69
CA LEU A 45 -26.70 -16.83 -2.84
C LEU A 45 -27.25 -18.18 -3.37
N LYS A 46 -27.67 -19.10 -2.48
CA LYS A 46 -28.27 -20.41 -2.88
C LYS A 46 -29.55 -20.26 -3.69
N LYS A 47 -30.22 -19.11 -3.59
CA LYS A 47 -31.48 -18.85 -4.30
C LYS A 47 -31.30 -18.06 -5.58
N ALA A 48 -30.12 -17.47 -5.77
CA ALA A 48 -29.78 -16.66 -6.91
C ALA A 48 -29.20 -17.50 -8.05
N GLU A 49 -29.53 -17.16 -9.28
CA GLU A 49 -28.95 -17.79 -10.48
C GLU A 49 -28.11 -16.75 -11.23
N PRO A 50 -26.87 -17.08 -11.64
CA PRO A 50 -26.06 -16.16 -12.42
C PRO A 50 -26.67 -15.96 -13.80
N VAL A 51 -26.74 -14.70 -14.25
CA VAL A 51 -27.20 -14.32 -15.59
C VAL A 51 -26.08 -14.38 -16.63
N ALA A 52 -24.83 -14.31 -16.19
CA ALA A 52 -23.63 -14.48 -17.01
C ALA A 52 -22.43 -14.85 -16.15
N VAL A 53 -21.37 -15.34 -16.80
CA VAL A 53 -20.07 -15.61 -16.18
C VAL A 53 -18.98 -15.01 -17.06
N ALA A 54 -18.10 -14.23 -16.47
CA ALA A 54 -16.97 -13.63 -17.15
C ALA A 54 -15.67 -13.83 -16.34
N LEU A 55 -14.62 -13.06 -16.62
CA LEU A 55 -13.34 -13.24 -15.98
C LEU A 55 -13.36 -12.76 -14.52
N ALA A 56 -13.05 -13.65 -13.60
CA ALA A 56 -12.79 -13.34 -12.18
C ALA A 56 -11.49 -12.53 -12.06
N ALA A 57 -11.59 -11.20 -12.12
CA ALA A 57 -10.43 -10.33 -12.23
C ALA A 57 -9.89 -9.83 -10.88
N SER A 58 -10.76 -9.59 -9.89
CA SER A 58 -10.39 -9.25 -8.51
C SER A 58 -11.43 -9.85 -7.56
N PRO A 59 -11.02 -10.55 -6.49
CA PRO A 59 -11.93 -11.32 -5.63
C PRO A 59 -12.90 -10.43 -4.84
N GLY A 60 -13.92 -11.07 -4.25
CA GLY A 60 -14.92 -10.46 -3.39
C GLY A 60 -16.32 -10.47 -4.00
N ALA A 61 -17.31 -10.17 -3.15
CA ALA A 61 -18.69 -10.00 -3.54
C ALA A 61 -19.07 -8.51 -3.52
N ALA A 62 -19.69 -8.04 -4.60
CA ALA A 62 -20.20 -6.69 -4.72
C ALA A 62 -21.69 -6.70 -5.02
N CYS A 63 -22.44 -5.81 -4.37
CA CYS A 63 -23.85 -5.56 -4.64
C CYS A 63 -24.10 -4.06 -4.62
N GLY A 64 -24.67 -3.52 -5.67
CA GLY A 64 -24.94 -2.09 -5.77
C GLY A 64 -25.80 -1.71 -6.97
N GLN A 65 -26.17 -0.44 -7.00
CA GLN A 65 -26.86 0.15 -8.14
C GLN A 65 -25.90 0.42 -9.28
N ILE A 66 -26.31 0.13 -10.50
CA ILE A 66 -25.53 0.35 -11.70
C ILE A 66 -25.28 1.84 -11.91
N VAL A 67 -24.02 2.19 -12.17
CA VAL A 67 -23.60 3.50 -12.66
C VAL A 67 -22.66 3.32 -13.85
N PHE A 68 -22.64 4.29 -14.77
CA PHE A 68 -21.89 4.19 -16.01
C PHE A 68 -20.71 5.16 -16.12
N THR A 69 -20.56 6.09 -15.15
CA THR A 69 -19.44 7.03 -15.12
C THR A 69 -18.78 7.05 -13.76
N ALA A 70 -17.49 7.40 -13.72
CA ALA A 70 -16.75 7.57 -12.48
C ALA A 70 -17.37 8.67 -11.60
N GLU A 71 -17.82 9.77 -12.20
CA GLU A 71 -18.44 10.90 -11.52
C GLU A 71 -19.75 10.51 -10.82
N ASP A 72 -20.62 9.72 -11.50
CA ASP A 72 -21.85 9.20 -10.90
C ASP A 72 -21.53 8.25 -9.74
N ALA A 73 -20.49 7.41 -9.88
CA ALA A 73 -20.06 6.51 -8.81
C ALA A 73 -19.64 7.29 -7.56
N VAL A 74 -18.80 8.32 -7.71
CA VAL A 74 -18.34 9.17 -6.62
C VAL A 74 -19.52 9.92 -5.97
N THR A 75 -20.38 10.53 -6.79
CA THR A 75 -21.49 11.35 -6.30
C THR A 75 -22.48 10.53 -5.48
N LYS A 76 -22.91 9.37 -6.00
CA LYS A 76 -23.85 8.49 -5.29
C LYS A 76 -23.22 7.83 -4.06
N ALA A 77 -21.98 7.39 -4.15
CA ALA A 77 -21.29 6.79 -3.00
C ALA A 77 -21.11 7.80 -1.85
N LYS A 78 -20.84 9.07 -2.14
CA LYS A 78 -20.75 10.14 -1.12
C LYS A 78 -22.10 10.40 -0.41
N THR A 79 -23.23 10.06 -1.03
CA THR A 79 -24.57 10.09 -0.38
C THR A 79 -24.90 8.80 0.37
N GLY A 80 -23.99 7.82 0.39
CA GLY A 80 -24.15 6.55 1.11
C GLY A 80 -24.79 5.42 0.29
N GLU A 81 -25.00 5.63 -1.01
CA GLU A 81 -25.51 4.61 -1.91
C GLU A 81 -24.41 3.61 -2.28
N LYS A 82 -24.77 2.31 -2.36
CA LYS A 82 -23.88 1.27 -2.89
C LYS A 82 -24.00 1.24 -4.39
N VAL A 83 -22.87 1.38 -5.10
CA VAL A 83 -22.84 1.43 -6.56
C VAL A 83 -21.89 0.39 -7.15
N VAL A 84 -22.22 -0.09 -8.33
CA VAL A 84 -21.37 -0.93 -9.18
C VAL A 84 -21.10 -0.15 -10.47
N LEU A 85 -19.83 0.08 -10.76
CA LEU A 85 -19.40 0.79 -11.97
C LEU A 85 -19.37 -0.18 -13.15
N VAL A 86 -20.15 0.11 -14.18
CA VAL A 86 -20.23 -0.70 -15.42
C VAL A 86 -19.69 0.11 -16.59
N ARG A 87 -18.62 -0.39 -17.22
CA ARG A 87 -17.94 0.29 -18.33
C ARG A 87 -17.73 -0.64 -19.51
N LEU A 88 -17.60 -0.07 -20.71
CA LEU A 88 -17.09 -0.82 -21.86
C LEU A 88 -15.68 -1.32 -21.58
N GLU A 89 -14.81 -0.42 -21.12
CA GLU A 89 -13.47 -0.62 -20.56
C GLU A 89 -13.15 0.56 -19.64
N THR A 90 -12.26 0.38 -18.65
CA THR A 90 -11.86 1.47 -17.76
C THR A 90 -10.59 2.13 -18.26
N SER A 91 -10.44 3.41 -17.92
CA SER A 91 -9.28 4.26 -18.18
C SER A 91 -8.74 4.83 -16.86
N PRO A 92 -7.56 5.49 -16.85
CA PRO A 92 -7.05 6.17 -15.66
C PRO A 92 -8.01 7.20 -15.06
N GLU A 93 -8.87 7.80 -15.86
CA GLU A 93 -9.90 8.75 -15.42
C GLU A 93 -10.99 8.10 -14.56
N ASP A 94 -11.16 6.78 -14.66
CA ASP A 94 -12.17 6.03 -13.88
C ASP A 94 -11.69 5.64 -12.48
N ILE A 95 -10.43 5.85 -12.12
CA ILE A 95 -9.79 5.40 -10.86
C ILE A 95 -10.57 5.87 -9.63
N GLU A 96 -10.95 7.16 -9.59
CA GLU A 96 -11.71 7.68 -8.45
C GLU A 96 -13.07 6.97 -8.32
N GLY A 97 -13.80 6.80 -9.42
CA GLY A 97 -15.06 6.07 -9.44
C GLY A 97 -14.93 4.60 -9.04
N MET A 98 -13.85 3.95 -9.46
CA MET A 98 -13.55 2.56 -9.08
C MET A 98 -13.30 2.42 -7.57
N ASN A 99 -12.63 3.41 -6.95
CA ASN A 99 -12.35 3.41 -5.52
C ASN A 99 -13.63 3.57 -4.67
N TYR A 100 -14.60 4.32 -5.14
CA TYR A 100 -15.88 4.52 -4.45
C TYR A 100 -16.90 3.42 -4.72
N ALA A 101 -16.75 2.67 -5.82
CA ALA A 101 -17.66 1.59 -6.18
C ALA A 101 -17.47 0.35 -5.30
N GLN A 102 -18.55 -0.39 -5.03
CA GLN A 102 -18.50 -1.70 -4.40
C GLN A 102 -17.86 -2.75 -5.31
N GLY A 103 -18.00 -2.58 -6.61
CA GLY A 103 -17.43 -3.46 -7.61
C GLY A 103 -17.42 -2.84 -9.01
N VAL A 104 -16.63 -3.45 -9.89
CA VAL A 104 -16.42 -3.00 -11.27
C VAL A 104 -16.76 -4.14 -12.23
N LEU A 105 -17.55 -3.83 -13.26
CA LEU A 105 -17.90 -4.75 -14.34
C LEU A 105 -17.47 -4.14 -15.67
N THR A 106 -16.67 -4.86 -16.46
CA THR A 106 -16.30 -4.39 -17.80
C THR A 106 -16.70 -5.37 -18.89
N VAL A 107 -17.09 -4.81 -20.02
CA VAL A 107 -17.44 -5.59 -21.23
C VAL A 107 -16.17 -6.13 -21.88
N ARG A 108 -15.12 -5.33 -21.95
CA ARG A 108 -13.80 -5.68 -22.49
C ARG A 108 -12.77 -5.74 -21.39
N GLY A 109 -11.72 -6.53 -21.62
CA GLY A 109 -10.57 -6.62 -20.75
C GLY A 109 -10.24 -8.04 -20.34
N GLY A 110 -8.97 -8.26 -20.04
CA GLY A 110 -8.40 -9.51 -19.52
C GLY A 110 -7.76 -9.30 -18.14
N MET A 111 -7.01 -10.28 -17.67
CA MET A 111 -6.31 -10.21 -16.36
C MET A 111 -5.28 -9.09 -16.26
N THR A 112 -4.80 -8.60 -17.40
CA THR A 112 -3.83 -7.50 -17.53
C THR A 112 -4.47 -6.17 -17.93
N SER A 113 -5.82 -6.12 -18.04
CA SER A 113 -6.53 -4.87 -18.35
C SER A 113 -6.42 -3.87 -17.19
N HIS A 114 -6.58 -2.58 -17.51
CA HIS A 114 -6.59 -1.51 -16.52
C HIS A 114 -7.57 -1.79 -15.37
N ALA A 115 -8.81 -2.20 -15.68
CA ALA A 115 -9.80 -2.56 -14.67
C ALA A 115 -9.31 -3.65 -13.73
N ALA A 116 -8.75 -4.73 -14.27
CA ALA A 116 -8.30 -5.88 -13.48
C ALA A 116 -7.09 -5.55 -12.58
N VAL A 117 -6.13 -4.78 -13.09
CA VAL A 117 -4.92 -4.40 -12.35
C VAL A 117 -5.26 -3.41 -11.23
N VAL A 118 -6.00 -2.35 -11.56
CA VAL A 118 -6.37 -1.30 -10.60
C VAL A 118 -7.31 -1.86 -9.52
N ALA A 119 -8.34 -2.63 -9.88
CA ALA A 119 -9.26 -3.21 -8.92
C ALA A 119 -8.55 -4.15 -7.93
N ARG A 120 -7.58 -4.97 -8.39
CA ARG A 120 -6.76 -5.79 -7.49
C ARG A 120 -5.91 -4.96 -6.55
N GLY A 121 -5.30 -3.89 -7.05
CA GLY A 121 -4.53 -2.97 -6.21
C GLY A 121 -5.36 -2.25 -5.15
N MET A 122 -6.64 -2.01 -5.43
CA MET A 122 -7.60 -1.39 -4.50
C MET A 122 -8.32 -2.40 -3.60
N GLY A 123 -8.21 -3.71 -3.85
CA GLY A 123 -9.02 -4.73 -3.18
C GLY A 123 -10.51 -4.67 -3.53
N THR A 124 -10.87 -4.02 -4.64
CA THR A 124 -12.25 -3.86 -5.12
C THR A 124 -12.67 -5.06 -5.98
N CYS A 125 -13.86 -5.61 -5.73
CA CYS A 125 -14.42 -6.70 -6.54
C CYS A 125 -14.44 -6.31 -8.01
N CYS A 126 -13.94 -7.19 -8.90
CA CYS A 126 -13.96 -6.93 -10.34
C CYS A 126 -14.28 -8.18 -11.17
N VAL A 127 -15.26 -8.04 -12.05
CA VAL A 127 -15.55 -9.00 -13.11
C VAL A 127 -15.28 -8.32 -14.45
N SER A 128 -14.35 -8.86 -15.23
CA SER A 128 -13.86 -8.21 -16.45
C SER A 128 -14.15 -9.05 -17.70
N GLY A 129 -14.29 -8.39 -18.86
CA GLY A 129 -14.40 -9.08 -20.14
C GLY A 129 -15.72 -9.80 -20.38
N CYS A 130 -16.84 -9.30 -19.86
CA CYS A 130 -18.16 -9.85 -20.12
C CYS A 130 -18.65 -9.46 -21.54
N GLY A 131 -18.14 -10.16 -22.55
CA GLY A 131 -18.48 -9.88 -23.95
C GLY A 131 -19.95 -10.14 -24.34
N GLU A 132 -20.75 -10.75 -23.48
CA GLU A 132 -22.19 -10.94 -23.66
C GLU A 132 -22.99 -9.65 -23.40
N ILE A 133 -22.38 -8.66 -22.74
CA ILE A 133 -23.02 -7.37 -22.47
C ILE A 133 -22.99 -6.51 -23.74
N ASN A 134 -24.16 -6.02 -24.13
CA ASN A 134 -24.31 -4.99 -25.14
C ASN A 134 -24.58 -3.65 -24.45
N ILE A 135 -23.54 -2.83 -24.28
CA ILE A 135 -23.58 -1.58 -23.50
C ILE A 135 -23.80 -0.34 -24.41
N ASP A 136 -24.64 0.57 -23.95
CA ASP A 136 -24.80 1.94 -24.44
C ASP A 136 -24.57 2.91 -23.25
N GLU A 137 -23.33 3.36 -23.08
CA GLU A 137 -22.95 4.23 -21.98
C GLU A 137 -23.64 5.60 -22.06
N ASN A 138 -23.90 6.11 -23.28
CA ASN A 138 -24.59 7.39 -23.48
C ASN A 138 -26.06 7.31 -23.06
N ALA A 139 -26.73 6.18 -23.37
CA ALA A 139 -28.10 5.94 -22.94
C ALA A 139 -28.20 5.36 -21.53
N LYS A 140 -27.06 5.20 -20.82
CA LYS A 140 -26.94 4.66 -19.47
C LYS A 140 -27.72 3.35 -19.29
N LYS A 141 -27.49 2.39 -20.20
CA LYS A 141 -28.13 1.06 -20.19
C LYS A 141 -27.24 0.01 -20.85
N PHE A 142 -27.51 -1.23 -20.50
CA PHE A 142 -26.96 -2.39 -21.23
C PHE A 142 -27.98 -3.54 -21.31
N GLU A 143 -27.73 -4.46 -22.21
CA GLU A 143 -28.49 -5.70 -22.34
C GLU A 143 -27.60 -6.88 -21.95
N LEU A 144 -28.14 -7.80 -21.16
CA LEU A 144 -27.49 -9.04 -20.75
C LEU A 144 -28.54 -10.13 -20.53
N ALA A 145 -28.31 -11.33 -21.05
CA ALA A 145 -29.22 -12.47 -20.93
C ALA A 145 -30.69 -12.15 -21.30
N GLY A 146 -30.89 -11.31 -22.33
CA GLY A 146 -32.24 -10.93 -22.82
C GLY A 146 -32.99 -9.91 -21.93
N ARG A 147 -32.33 -9.35 -20.90
CA ARG A 147 -32.89 -8.30 -20.05
C ARG A 147 -32.11 -7.00 -20.24
N THR A 148 -32.83 -5.87 -20.25
CA THR A 148 -32.22 -4.52 -20.24
C THR A 148 -32.06 -4.04 -18.82
N TYR A 149 -30.83 -3.63 -18.47
CA TYR A 149 -30.44 -2.99 -17.21
C TYR A 149 -30.15 -1.51 -17.44
N LYS A 150 -30.63 -0.67 -16.53
CA LYS A 150 -30.50 0.78 -16.60
C LYS A 150 -29.74 1.30 -15.36
N GLU A 151 -29.30 2.55 -15.40
CA GLU A 151 -28.76 3.22 -14.24
C GLU A 151 -29.74 3.16 -13.06
N GLY A 152 -29.22 2.80 -11.88
CA GLY A 152 -30.00 2.62 -10.66
C GLY A 152 -30.58 1.21 -10.47
N ASP A 153 -30.60 0.34 -11.49
CA ASP A 153 -30.96 -1.07 -11.31
C ASP A 153 -29.91 -1.78 -10.45
N TRP A 154 -30.33 -2.77 -9.67
CA TRP A 154 -29.43 -3.54 -8.84
C TRP A 154 -28.74 -4.66 -9.60
N ILE A 155 -27.45 -4.82 -9.33
CA ILE A 155 -26.62 -5.90 -9.85
C ILE A 155 -25.68 -6.40 -8.76
N SER A 156 -25.33 -7.69 -8.82
CA SER A 156 -24.36 -8.27 -7.90
C SER A 156 -23.27 -9.00 -8.68
N LEU A 157 -22.02 -8.89 -8.21
CA LEU A 157 -20.83 -9.46 -8.85
C LEU A 157 -20.10 -10.37 -7.87
N ASP A 158 -19.70 -11.54 -8.31
CA ASP A 158 -18.75 -12.43 -7.63
C ASP A 158 -17.41 -12.37 -8.34
N GLY A 159 -16.51 -11.55 -7.83
CA GLY A 159 -15.16 -11.40 -8.38
C GLY A 159 -14.27 -12.62 -8.18
N SER A 160 -14.66 -13.57 -7.32
CA SER A 160 -13.92 -14.83 -7.09
C SER A 160 -14.27 -15.92 -8.10
N THR A 161 -15.51 -15.92 -8.62
CA THR A 161 -16.01 -16.91 -9.58
C THR A 161 -16.26 -16.33 -10.97
N GLY A 162 -16.38 -15.01 -11.09
CA GLY A 162 -16.75 -14.30 -12.30
C GLY A 162 -18.26 -14.28 -12.56
N CYS A 163 -19.09 -14.77 -11.64
CA CYS A 163 -20.53 -14.80 -11.79
C CYS A 163 -21.13 -13.39 -11.65
N ILE A 164 -22.12 -13.10 -12.51
CA ILE A 164 -22.89 -11.86 -12.52
C ILE A 164 -24.35 -12.22 -12.25
N TYR A 165 -24.98 -11.52 -11.30
CA TYR A 165 -26.36 -11.73 -10.89
C TYR A 165 -27.17 -10.47 -11.18
N GLY A 166 -28.28 -10.61 -11.89
CA GLY A 166 -29.17 -9.50 -12.28
C GLY A 166 -30.12 -9.03 -11.18
N GLU A 167 -29.73 -9.19 -9.93
CA GLU A 167 -30.51 -8.86 -8.73
C GLU A 167 -29.60 -8.46 -7.57
N ALA A 168 -30.20 -7.90 -6.51
CA ALA A 168 -29.49 -7.54 -5.30
C ALA A 168 -29.30 -8.78 -4.39
N ILE A 169 -28.05 -9.18 -4.17
CA ILE A 169 -27.70 -10.22 -3.20
C ILE A 169 -26.97 -9.54 -2.04
N PRO A 170 -27.46 -9.67 -0.78
CA PRO A 170 -26.81 -9.10 0.37
C PRO A 170 -25.36 -9.57 0.52
N THR A 171 -24.47 -8.64 0.88
CA THR A 171 -23.05 -8.94 1.16
C THR A 171 -22.79 -8.85 2.65
N VAL A 172 -21.93 -9.72 3.15
CA VAL A 172 -21.38 -9.70 4.50
C VAL A 172 -19.91 -9.30 4.46
N PRO A 173 -19.44 -8.45 5.41
CA PRO A 173 -18.03 -8.09 5.49
C PRO A 173 -17.15 -9.32 5.66
N ALA A 174 -15.91 -9.24 5.20
CA ALA A 174 -14.90 -10.24 5.53
C ALA A 174 -14.68 -10.28 7.04
N THR A 175 -14.74 -11.49 7.61
CA THR A 175 -14.48 -11.70 9.04
C THR A 175 -13.61 -12.93 9.22
N ILE A 176 -12.63 -12.84 10.13
CA ILE A 176 -11.87 -14.00 10.59
C ILE A 176 -12.67 -14.63 11.71
N SER A 177 -13.33 -15.76 11.44
CA SER A 177 -14.18 -16.47 12.39
C SER A 177 -14.22 -17.98 12.10
N GLY A 178 -14.62 -18.79 13.09
CA GLY A 178 -14.76 -20.24 12.95
C GLY A 178 -13.47 -20.96 12.56
N GLU A 179 -13.53 -21.82 11.54
CA GLU A 179 -12.36 -22.58 11.07
C GLU A 179 -11.25 -21.67 10.56
N PHE A 180 -11.59 -20.52 9.96
CA PHE A 180 -10.58 -19.57 9.50
C PHE A 180 -9.83 -18.94 10.67
N GLU A 181 -10.52 -18.52 11.72
CA GLU A 181 -9.91 -18.01 12.95
C GLU A 181 -9.02 -19.06 13.61
N ARG A 182 -9.48 -20.32 13.69
CA ARG A 182 -8.71 -21.43 14.23
C ARG A 182 -7.40 -21.64 13.47
N VAL A 183 -7.47 -21.66 12.14
CA VAL A 183 -6.27 -21.83 11.29
C VAL A 183 -5.33 -20.63 11.43
N MET A 184 -5.84 -19.41 11.51
CA MET A 184 -5.01 -18.21 11.74
C MET A 184 -4.32 -18.26 13.12
N ASN A 185 -5.01 -18.70 14.17
CA ASN A 185 -4.42 -18.90 15.50
C ASN A 185 -3.33 -20.00 15.49
N LEU A 186 -3.52 -21.09 14.73
CA LEU A 186 -2.49 -22.08 14.52
C LEU A 186 -1.29 -21.53 13.76
N ALA A 187 -1.53 -20.75 12.70
CA ALA A 187 -0.46 -20.06 11.97
C ALA A 187 0.35 -19.14 12.88
N ASP A 188 -0.31 -18.37 13.74
CA ASP A 188 0.36 -17.53 14.74
C ASP A 188 1.18 -18.32 15.76
N LYS A 189 0.73 -19.51 16.14
CA LYS A 189 1.46 -20.41 17.04
C LYS A 189 2.79 -20.91 16.44
N TYR A 190 2.79 -21.20 15.14
CA TYR A 190 3.93 -21.84 14.45
C TYR A 190 4.79 -20.85 13.64
N ARG A 191 4.30 -19.65 13.35
CA ARG A 191 5.08 -18.65 12.62
C ARG A 191 6.34 -18.25 13.37
N ARG A 192 7.40 -17.99 12.61
CA ARG A 192 8.69 -17.50 13.12
C ARG A 192 8.88 -16.00 12.87
N LEU A 193 8.11 -15.42 11.98
CA LEU A 193 8.22 -14.03 11.55
C LEU A 193 7.01 -13.23 12.03
N GLU A 194 7.22 -11.94 12.34
CA GLU A 194 6.12 -11.01 12.51
C GLU A 194 5.53 -10.63 11.15
N VAL A 195 4.22 -10.44 11.09
CA VAL A 195 3.51 -9.92 9.92
C VAL A 195 3.03 -8.52 10.24
N ARG A 196 3.59 -7.53 9.52
CA ARG A 196 3.23 -6.13 9.64
C ARG A 196 2.55 -5.68 8.34
N THR A 197 1.60 -4.76 8.45
CA THR A 197 0.89 -4.18 7.30
C THR A 197 1.62 -2.98 6.71
N ASN A 198 1.29 -2.64 5.46
CA ASN A 198 1.50 -1.29 4.93
C ASN A 198 0.19 -0.51 5.18
N ALA A 199 0.25 0.57 5.91
CA ALA A 199 -0.92 1.39 6.20
C ALA A 199 -0.53 2.84 6.43
N ASP A 200 -1.21 3.74 5.73
CA ASP A 200 -0.95 5.17 5.74
C ASP A 200 -2.11 5.95 6.40
N THR A 201 -3.26 5.29 6.59
CA THR A 201 -4.43 5.87 7.22
C THR A 201 -4.85 5.12 8.51
N PRO A 202 -5.46 5.81 9.47
CA PRO A 202 -5.99 5.17 10.68
C PRO A 202 -7.05 4.10 10.41
N ARG A 203 -7.83 4.26 9.33
CA ARG A 203 -8.84 3.28 8.90
C ARG A 203 -8.19 1.98 8.49
N ASP A 204 -7.18 2.05 7.63
CA ASP A 204 -6.49 0.89 7.11
C ASP A 204 -5.69 0.19 8.21
N ALA A 205 -5.06 0.98 9.12
CA ALA A 205 -4.37 0.45 10.29
C ALA A 205 -5.31 -0.35 11.22
N LYS A 206 -6.51 0.18 11.50
CA LYS A 206 -7.53 -0.52 12.31
C LYS A 206 -8.01 -1.81 11.63
N GLN A 207 -8.26 -1.74 10.32
CA GLN A 207 -8.68 -2.92 9.55
C GLN A 207 -7.60 -4.01 9.55
N ALA A 208 -6.36 -3.63 9.33
CA ALA A 208 -5.23 -4.55 9.38
C ALA A 208 -5.02 -5.15 10.78
N ALA A 209 -5.15 -4.34 11.84
CA ALA A 209 -5.10 -4.83 13.21
C ALA A 209 -6.22 -5.83 13.52
N ALA A 210 -7.43 -5.61 13.00
CA ALA A 210 -8.55 -6.55 13.11
C ALA A 210 -8.29 -7.86 12.35
N PHE A 211 -7.50 -7.84 11.28
CA PHE A 211 -7.04 -9.04 10.57
C PHE A 211 -5.78 -9.68 11.19
N GLY A 212 -5.31 -9.19 12.33
CA GLY A 212 -4.21 -9.79 13.08
C GLY A 212 -2.83 -9.21 12.76
N ALA A 213 -2.73 -8.07 12.07
CA ALA A 213 -1.45 -7.41 11.85
C ALA A 213 -0.77 -7.04 13.18
N GLN A 214 0.54 -7.28 13.24
CA GLN A 214 1.34 -7.10 14.45
C GLN A 214 2.04 -5.76 14.53
N GLY A 215 1.82 -4.91 13.53
CA GLY A 215 2.37 -3.58 13.43
C GLY A 215 2.18 -3.01 12.04
N ILE A 216 2.65 -1.79 11.86
CA ILE A 216 2.82 -1.16 10.56
C ILE A 216 4.29 -1.32 10.17
N GLY A 217 4.54 -2.00 9.06
CA GLY A 217 5.88 -2.21 8.51
C GLY A 217 6.34 -1.11 7.57
N LEU A 218 5.38 -0.41 6.97
CA LEU A 218 5.62 0.77 6.14
C LEU A 218 4.42 1.71 6.23
N CYS A 219 4.65 2.92 6.73
CA CYS A 219 3.77 4.06 6.56
C CYS A 219 4.44 5.04 5.60
N ARG A 220 3.81 5.30 4.44
CA ARG A 220 4.26 6.24 3.42
C ARG A 220 3.73 7.62 3.74
N THR A 221 4.59 8.51 4.21
CA THR A 221 4.18 9.84 4.66
C THR A 221 3.74 10.77 3.53
N GLU A 222 4.15 10.50 2.30
CA GLU A 222 3.75 11.26 1.12
C GLU A 222 2.25 11.25 0.87
N HIS A 223 1.58 10.13 1.13
CA HIS A 223 0.14 10.02 0.92
C HIS A 223 -0.66 10.98 1.79
N MET A 224 -0.11 11.35 2.95
CA MET A 224 -0.75 12.31 3.86
C MET A 224 -0.77 13.74 3.30
N PHE A 225 0.08 14.07 2.32
CA PHE A 225 0.21 15.42 1.78
C PHE A 225 -0.67 15.70 0.55
N PHE A 226 -1.32 14.67 -0.03
CA PHE A 226 -2.21 14.84 -1.17
C PHE A 226 -3.64 15.28 -0.79
N ASP A 227 -3.99 15.25 0.48
CA ASP A 227 -5.29 15.73 0.94
C ASP A 227 -5.49 17.21 0.62
N ALA A 228 -6.71 17.60 0.25
CA ALA A 228 -7.04 18.94 -0.24
C ALA A 228 -6.69 20.09 0.75
N ASP A 229 -6.74 19.82 2.05
CA ASP A 229 -6.39 20.77 3.10
C ASP A 229 -4.87 20.90 3.32
N ARG A 230 -4.06 20.03 2.77
CA ARG A 230 -2.60 19.93 3.00
C ARG A 230 -1.76 20.22 1.77
N ILE A 231 -2.27 19.83 0.59
CA ILE A 231 -1.54 19.99 -0.66
C ILE A 231 -1.12 21.44 -0.92
N SER A 232 -1.93 22.40 -0.47
CA SER A 232 -1.60 23.83 -0.59
C SER A 232 -0.36 24.21 0.21
N ALA A 233 -0.24 23.75 1.47
CA ALA A 233 0.93 24.01 2.31
C ALA A 233 2.18 23.25 1.80
N MET A 234 2.01 22.05 1.23
CA MET A 234 3.10 21.32 0.59
C MET A 234 3.62 22.06 -0.64
N ARG A 235 2.73 22.57 -1.49
CA ARG A 235 3.09 23.39 -2.64
C ARG A 235 3.76 24.72 -2.23
N GLU A 236 3.32 25.34 -1.12
CA GLU A 236 3.98 26.51 -0.53
C GLU A 236 5.41 26.19 -0.12
N MET A 237 5.64 25.07 0.54
CA MET A 237 6.97 24.60 0.92
C MET A 237 7.87 24.42 -0.31
N ILE A 238 7.37 23.77 -1.36
CA ILE A 238 8.11 23.51 -2.60
C ILE A 238 8.44 24.80 -3.36
N CYS A 239 7.52 25.77 -3.38
CA CYS A 239 7.68 27.03 -4.07
C CYS A 239 8.41 28.11 -3.27
N SER A 240 8.88 27.82 -2.06
CA SER A 240 9.62 28.74 -1.20
C SER A 240 11.01 29.04 -1.76
N ASP A 241 11.42 30.30 -1.73
CA ASP A 241 12.73 30.76 -2.21
C ASP A 241 13.79 30.71 -1.10
N THR A 242 13.37 30.81 0.17
CA THR A 242 14.26 30.83 1.35
C THR A 242 13.95 29.70 2.33
N VAL A 243 14.92 29.40 3.20
CA VAL A 243 14.72 28.42 4.29
C VAL A 243 13.62 28.88 5.25
N GLU A 244 13.59 30.17 5.58
CA GLU A 244 12.61 30.75 6.50
C GLU A 244 11.17 30.66 5.95
N GLU A 245 10.99 30.84 4.65
CA GLU A 245 9.68 30.63 4.00
C GLU A 245 9.29 29.17 4.03
N ARG A 246 10.23 28.28 3.74
CA ARG A 246 10.01 26.84 3.76
C ARG A 246 9.65 26.34 5.16
N GLU A 247 10.35 26.81 6.20
CA GLU A 247 10.03 26.49 7.59
C GLU A 247 8.63 26.96 7.98
N LYS A 248 8.18 28.14 7.54
CA LYS A 248 6.80 28.61 7.78
C LYS A 248 5.73 27.72 7.13
N ALA A 249 6.00 27.20 5.95
CA ALA A 249 5.09 26.25 5.29
C ALA A 249 5.09 24.90 6.02
N LEU A 250 6.26 24.43 6.43
CA LEU A 250 6.42 23.18 7.22
C LEU A 250 5.74 23.29 8.60
N ASP A 251 5.76 24.45 9.24
CA ASP A 251 5.07 24.69 10.52
C ASP A 251 3.53 24.52 10.39
N LYS A 252 2.97 24.68 9.18
CA LYS A 252 1.56 24.40 8.91
C LYS A 252 1.31 22.88 8.77
N LEU A 253 2.23 22.15 8.17
CA LEU A 253 2.13 20.72 7.92
C LEU A 253 2.41 19.87 9.18
N GLU A 254 3.32 20.32 10.04
CA GLU A 254 3.73 19.60 11.26
C GLU A 254 2.54 19.16 12.13
N PRO A 255 1.61 20.03 12.54
CA PRO A 255 0.49 19.62 13.39
C PRO A 255 -0.50 18.69 12.70
N MET A 256 -0.64 18.79 11.37
CA MET A 256 -1.50 17.91 10.59
C MET A 256 -0.94 16.50 10.58
N GLN A 257 0.34 16.37 10.23
CA GLN A 257 1.03 15.07 10.19
C GLN A 257 1.18 14.46 11.59
N GLN A 258 1.44 15.30 12.62
CA GLN A 258 1.42 14.84 14.01
C GLN A 258 0.07 14.22 14.38
N GLY A 259 -1.03 14.85 14.02
CA GLY A 259 -2.38 14.33 14.27
C GLY A 259 -2.67 12.99 13.59
N ASP A 260 -2.09 12.77 12.41
CA ASP A 260 -2.21 11.48 11.70
C ASP A 260 -1.42 10.39 12.42
N PHE A 261 -0.18 10.67 12.80
CA PHE A 261 0.63 9.71 13.55
C PHE A 261 0.03 9.38 14.91
N GLU A 262 -0.59 10.34 15.62
CA GLU A 262 -1.32 10.06 16.85
C GLU A 262 -2.43 9.03 16.61
N LYS A 263 -3.24 9.21 15.57
CA LYS A 263 -4.31 8.28 15.21
C LYS A 263 -3.81 6.90 14.78
N LEU A 264 -2.65 6.85 14.10
CA LEU A 264 -2.00 5.58 13.73
C LEU A 264 -1.50 4.83 14.97
N TYR A 265 -0.83 5.51 15.91
CA TYR A 265 -0.40 4.91 17.18
C TYR A 265 -1.59 4.41 18.00
N GLU A 266 -2.68 5.18 18.06
CA GLU A 266 -3.92 4.76 18.72
C GLU A 266 -4.55 3.54 18.05
N ALA A 267 -4.57 3.48 16.71
CA ALA A 267 -5.07 2.33 15.96
C ALA A 267 -4.25 1.06 16.20
N MET A 268 -2.96 1.20 16.47
CA MET A 268 -2.03 0.09 16.66
C MET A 268 -1.82 -0.32 18.12
N GLU A 269 -2.32 0.44 19.10
CA GLU A 269 -2.36 0.07 20.52
C GLU A 269 -1.01 -0.44 21.07
N GLY A 270 0.08 0.30 20.81
CA GLY A 270 1.43 -0.05 21.26
C GLY A 270 2.19 -1.05 20.39
N LYS A 271 1.58 -1.54 19.30
CA LYS A 271 2.29 -2.33 18.29
C LYS A 271 3.29 -1.45 17.52
N HIS A 272 4.23 -2.09 16.83
CA HIS A 272 5.24 -1.40 16.04
C HIS A 272 4.65 -0.54 14.92
N VAL A 273 5.18 0.68 14.76
CA VAL A 273 4.84 1.58 13.65
C VAL A 273 6.11 2.11 13.03
N ASN A 274 6.38 1.68 11.80
CA ASN A 274 7.53 2.11 11.01
C ASN A 274 7.10 3.21 10.05
N ILE A 275 7.66 4.40 10.23
CA ILE A 275 7.30 5.61 9.48
C ILE A 275 8.44 5.95 8.54
N ARG A 276 8.17 5.89 7.23
CA ARG A 276 9.11 6.29 6.20
C ARG A 276 9.02 7.80 5.98
N PHE A 277 10.15 8.48 5.99
CA PHE A 277 10.23 9.89 5.62
C PHE A 277 9.88 10.08 4.15
N LEU A 278 9.56 11.33 3.80
CA LEU A 278 9.17 11.75 2.45
C LEU A 278 10.11 11.15 1.40
N ASP A 279 9.54 10.41 0.45
CA ASP A 279 10.30 9.68 -0.54
C ASP A 279 10.18 10.22 -1.96
N PRO A 280 8.98 10.54 -2.52
CA PRO A 280 8.87 10.93 -3.92
C PRO A 280 9.50 12.30 -4.21
N PRO A 281 9.88 12.55 -5.48
CA PRO A 281 10.38 13.85 -5.91
C PRO A 281 9.30 14.94 -5.76
N LEU A 282 9.74 16.17 -5.50
CA LEU A 282 8.84 17.28 -5.17
C LEU A 282 7.90 17.67 -6.32
N HIS A 283 8.26 17.40 -7.57
CA HIS A 283 7.40 17.74 -8.72
C HIS A 283 6.07 16.96 -8.73
N GLU A 284 6.00 15.80 -8.06
CA GLU A 284 4.76 15.01 -7.99
C GLU A 284 3.64 15.72 -7.22
N PHE A 285 3.97 16.66 -6.35
CA PHE A 285 3.00 17.48 -5.60
C PHE A 285 2.53 18.74 -6.36
N LEU A 286 3.18 19.06 -7.48
CA LEU A 286 2.89 20.26 -8.25
C LEU A 286 1.82 19.97 -9.31
N PRO A 287 0.95 20.96 -9.60
CA PRO A 287 -0.12 20.79 -10.57
C PRO A 287 0.41 20.73 -12.01
N THR A 288 -0.32 20.04 -12.87
CA THR A 288 -0.08 20.00 -14.32
C THR A 288 -1.10 20.79 -15.13
N ALA A 289 -2.33 20.95 -14.62
CA ALA A 289 -3.38 21.71 -15.27
C ALA A 289 -3.17 23.23 -15.12
N GLU A 290 -3.46 23.98 -16.17
CA GLU A 290 -3.24 25.44 -16.20
C GLU A 290 -4.03 26.17 -15.12
N GLU A 291 -5.29 25.78 -14.91
CA GLU A 291 -6.19 26.36 -13.89
C GLU A 291 -5.62 26.18 -12.47
N ASP A 292 -5.10 25.01 -12.17
CA ASP A 292 -4.48 24.72 -10.87
C ASP A 292 -3.16 25.47 -10.68
N ILE A 293 -2.39 25.67 -11.78
CA ILE A 293 -1.15 26.48 -11.75
C ILE A 293 -1.48 27.94 -11.42
N GLU A 294 -2.54 28.50 -12.01
CA GLU A 294 -3.02 29.85 -11.70
C GLU A 294 -3.44 29.98 -10.23
N GLU A 295 -4.12 28.97 -9.69
CA GLU A 295 -4.51 28.92 -8.27
C GLU A 295 -3.29 28.92 -7.36
N VAL A 296 -2.30 28.07 -7.64
CA VAL A 296 -1.04 28.02 -6.89
C VAL A 296 -0.29 29.35 -6.99
N ALA A 297 -0.20 29.94 -8.17
CA ALA A 297 0.45 31.22 -8.36
C ALA A 297 -0.18 32.31 -7.50
N LYS A 298 -1.51 32.39 -7.49
CA LYS A 298 -2.27 33.34 -6.67
C LYS A 298 -2.05 33.09 -5.17
N ALA A 299 -2.11 31.84 -4.74
CA ALA A 299 -1.92 31.45 -3.34
C ALA A 299 -0.51 31.77 -2.83
N GLN A 300 0.51 31.64 -3.69
CA GLN A 300 1.92 31.89 -3.37
C GLN A 300 2.37 33.33 -3.59
N GLY A 301 1.50 34.22 -4.12
CA GLY A 301 1.87 35.57 -4.49
C GLY A 301 2.94 35.65 -5.60
N LYS A 302 3.03 34.60 -6.43
CA LYS A 302 3.95 34.50 -7.57
C LYS A 302 3.19 34.66 -8.89
N THR A 303 3.92 34.90 -9.98
CA THR A 303 3.29 34.89 -11.32
C THR A 303 3.16 33.43 -11.82
N VAL A 304 2.26 33.21 -12.76
CA VAL A 304 2.08 31.92 -13.44
C VAL A 304 3.39 31.43 -14.07
N GLU A 305 4.13 32.37 -14.70
CA GLU A 305 5.42 32.08 -15.32
C GLU A 305 6.47 31.63 -14.28
N GLN A 306 6.45 32.21 -13.08
CA GLN A 306 7.34 31.79 -11.99
C GLN A 306 7.01 30.36 -11.52
N ILE A 307 5.73 30.03 -11.34
CA ILE A 307 5.32 28.68 -10.97
C ILE A 307 5.68 27.69 -12.07
N LYS A 308 5.41 28.00 -13.33
CA LYS A 308 5.83 27.17 -14.47
C LYS A 308 7.34 26.96 -14.52
N ALA A 309 8.13 27.98 -14.22
CA ALA A 309 9.58 27.86 -14.16
C ALA A 309 10.03 26.90 -13.02
N ILE A 310 9.38 26.96 -11.87
CA ILE A 310 9.64 26.03 -10.75
C ILE A 310 9.27 24.60 -11.17
N ILE A 311 8.10 24.38 -11.75
CA ILE A 311 7.65 23.07 -12.23
C ILE A 311 8.68 22.49 -13.22
N VAL A 312 9.10 23.27 -14.20
CA VAL A 312 10.11 22.86 -15.20
C VAL A 312 11.46 22.55 -14.54
N SER A 313 11.89 23.36 -13.56
CA SER A 313 13.16 23.15 -12.86
C SER A 313 13.20 21.90 -12.00
N LEU A 314 12.05 21.48 -11.48
CA LEU A 314 11.91 20.28 -10.63
C LEU A 314 11.57 19.02 -11.42
N HIS A 315 11.16 19.19 -12.70
CA HIS A 315 10.82 18.03 -13.54
C HIS A 315 12.05 17.15 -13.78
N GLU A 316 11.91 15.88 -13.52
CA GLU A 316 12.98 14.89 -13.66
C GLU A 316 12.72 13.95 -14.84
N PHE A 317 13.76 13.65 -15.61
CA PHE A 317 13.68 12.68 -16.71
C PHE A 317 13.53 11.23 -16.20
N ASN A 318 14.09 10.96 -15.03
CA ASN A 318 13.98 9.67 -14.35
C ASN A 318 13.71 9.90 -12.85
N PRO A 319 12.44 10.02 -12.46
CA PRO A 319 12.06 10.27 -11.06
C PRO A 319 12.57 9.22 -10.08
N MET A 320 12.66 7.95 -10.49
CA MET A 320 13.14 6.86 -9.65
C MET A 320 14.57 7.06 -9.16
N MET A 321 15.44 7.66 -10.00
CA MET A 321 16.86 7.91 -9.69
C MET A 321 17.16 9.39 -9.41
N GLY A 322 16.14 10.21 -9.24
CA GLY A 322 16.23 11.66 -9.11
C GLY A 322 16.41 12.18 -7.69
N HIS A 323 15.97 13.41 -7.49
CA HIS A 323 16.07 14.15 -6.23
C HIS A 323 14.90 13.80 -5.31
N ARG A 324 15.00 12.66 -4.65
CA ARG A 324 13.99 12.07 -3.76
C ARG A 324 14.62 11.45 -2.51
N GLY A 325 13.79 11.05 -1.55
CA GLY A 325 14.19 10.28 -0.38
C GLY A 325 15.24 10.99 0.49
N CYS A 326 16.28 10.27 0.87
CA CYS A 326 17.36 10.85 1.70
C CYS A 326 18.06 12.05 1.02
N ARG A 327 18.07 12.11 -0.31
CA ARG A 327 18.66 13.23 -1.06
C ARG A 327 17.90 14.52 -0.80
N LEU A 328 16.54 14.46 -0.69
CA LEU A 328 15.73 15.60 -0.22
C LEU A 328 16.07 15.98 1.22
N SER A 329 16.21 15.00 2.11
CA SER A 329 16.56 15.24 3.50
C SER A 329 17.97 15.84 3.68
N VAL A 330 18.87 15.61 2.73
CA VAL A 330 20.21 16.24 2.72
C VAL A 330 20.13 17.68 2.23
N THR A 331 19.37 17.96 1.17
CA THR A 331 19.26 19.31 0.56
C THR A 331 18.28 20.22 1.30
N PHE A 332 17.24 19.64 1.91
CA PHE A 332 16.22 20.33 2.69
C PHE A 332 16.07 19.69 4.08
N PRO A 333 17.09 19.83 4.96
CA PRO A 333 17.11 19.19 6.28
C PRO A 333 15.96 19.60 7.19
N GLU A 334 15.35 20.77 6.95
CA GLU A 334 14.17 21.25 7.65
C GLU A 334 12.94 20.33 7.44
N VAL A 335 12.83 19.63 6.31
CA VAL A 335 11.77 18.64 6.07
C VAL A 335 11.93 17.44 7.01
N ALA A 336 13.14 16.88 7.09
CA ALA A 336 13.45 15.78 8.01
C ALA A 336 13.23 16.19 9.48
N ARG A 337 13.58 17.43 9.82
CA ARG A 337 13.35 18.00 11.15
C ARG A 337 11.86 18.11 11.47
N MET A 338 11.05 18.59 10.53
CA MET A 338 9.60 18.69 10.70
C MET A 338 8.96 17.32 10.88
N GLN A 339 9.28 16.35 10.03
CA GLN A 339 8.74 14.99 10.15
C GLN A 339 9.15 14.32 11.47
N THR A 340 10.41 14.52 11.93
CA THR A 340 10.86 14.03 13.24
C THR A 340 10.03 14.65 14.37
N LYS A 341 9.78 15.97 14.33
CA LYS A 341 8.94 16.63 15.34
C LYS A 341 7.54 16.03 15.37
N ALA A 342 6.92 15.84 14.21
CA ALA A 342 5.57 15.28 14.10
C ALA A 342 5.51 13.86 14.69
N VAL A 343 6.44 12.98 14.34
CA VAL A 343 6.52 11.60 14.84
C VAL A 343 6.70 11.54 16.35
N ILE A 344 7.70 12.26 16.86
CA ILE A 344 8.07 12.18 18.28
C ILE A 344 7.02 12.84 19.17
N LYS A 345 6.47 14.00 18.78
CA LYS A 345 5.38 14.65 19.52
C LYS A 345 4.12 13.78 19.55
N ALA A 346 3.78 13.15 18.44
CA ALA A 346 2.65 12.21 18.38
C ALA A 346 2.85 11.05 19.35
N ALA A 347 4.01 10.41 19.33
CA ALA A 347 4.34 9.31 20.23
C ALA A 347 4.27 9.73 21.70
N ILE A 348 4.81 10.91 22.06
CA ILE A 348 4.75 11.46 23.41
C ILE A 348 3.30 11.69 23.84
N ASN A 349 2.47 12.29 22.98
CA ASN A 349 1.09 12.58 23.30
C ASN A 349 0.28 11.30 23.53
N VAL A 350 0.47 10.29 22.68
CA VAL A 350 -0.22 9.00 22.85
C VAL A 350 0.32 8.26 24.08
N THR A 351 1.61 8.28 24.35
CA THR A 351 2.17 7.70 25.58
C THR A 351 1.60 8.36 26.85
N LYS A 352 1.32 9.66 26.83
CA LYS A 352 0.66 10.36 27.95
C LYS A 352 -0.81 9.91 28.14
N ARG A 353 -1.52 9.65 27.06
CA ARG A 353 -2.92 9.15 27.10
C ARG A 353 -3.00 7.67 27.46
N HIS A 354 -2.02 6.89 27.03
CA HIS A 354 -1.98 5.44 27.14
C HIS A 354 -0.60 4.98 27.67
N PRO A 355 -0.31 5.24 28.97
CA PRO A 355 0.99 4.88 29.55
C PRO A 355 1.23 3.36 29.64
N GLU A 356 0.20 2.55 29.50
CA GLU A 356 0.27 1.09 29.41
C GLU A 356 0.78 0.58 28.06
N TRP A 357 0.78 1.40 27.01
CA TRP A 357 1.30 1.04 25.70
C TRP A 357 2.80 1.33 25.61
N ASN A 358 3.55 0.36 25.14
CA ASN A 358 4.98 0.54 24.89
C ASN A 358 5.21 1.10 23.48
N ILE A 359 4.98 2.40 23.29
CA ILE A 359 5.16 3.05 22.00
C ILE A 359 6.65 3.29 21.74
N VAL A 360 7.17 2.69 20.67
CA VAL A 360 8.53 2.87 20.18
C VAL A 360 8.48 3.25 18.71
N PRO A 361 8.55 4.55 18.36
CA PRO A 361 8.60 4.98 16.96
C PRO A 361 9.78 4.35 16.22
N GLU A 362 9.52 3.86 15.01
CA GLU A 362 10.55 3.42 14.07
C GLU A 362 10.58 4.40 12.90
N ILE A 363 11.69 5.15 12.77
CA ILE A 363 11.87 6.17 11.73
C ILE A 363 12.76 5.59 10.65
N MET A 364 12.25 5.54 9.42
CA MET A 364 12.92 4.95 8.28
C MET A 364 13.34 6.02 7.26
N VAL A 365 14.63 6.08 6.97
CA VAL A 365 15.20 6.95 5.93
C VAL A 365 15.23 6.18 4.61
N PRO A 366 14.48 6.61 3.57
CA PRO A 366 14.45 5.94 2.29
C PRO A 366 15.65 6.28 1.41
N LEU A 367 15.89 5.46 0.40
CA LEU A 367 16.81 5.69 -0.72
C LEU A 367 18.28 5.92 -0.34
N VAL A 368 18.71 5.38 0.78
CA VAL A 368 20.11 5.47 1.22
C VAL A 368 21.01 4.63 0.33
N GLY A 369 22.08 5.23 -0.20
CA GLY A 369 23.11 4.56 -0.98
C GLY A 369 24.50 4.63 -0.35
N GLU A 370 24.69 5.49 0.65
CA GLU A 370 25.96 5.77 1.29
C GLU A 370 25.80 5.95 2.80
N LEU A 371 26.72 5.40 3.61
CA LEU A 371 26.71 5.56 5.06
C LEU A 371 26.62 7.03 5.50
N LYS A 372 27.37 7.92 4.84
CA LYS A 372 27.41 9.34 5.20
C LYS A 372 26.10 10.08 4.96
N GLU A 373 25.33 9.68 3.95
CA GLU A 373 23.96 10.20 3.74
C GLU A 373 23.07 9.83 4.92
N PHE A 374 23.10 8.57 5.31
CA PHE A 374 22.31 8.08 6.44
C PHE A 374 22.72 8.74 7.75
N ALA A 375 24.02 8.80 8.04
CA ALA A 375 24.55 9.41 9.25
C ALA A 375 24.19 10.90 9.36
N PHE A 376 24.21 11.63 8.24
CA PHE A 376 23.80 13.03 8.19
C PHE A 376 22.31 13.19 8.55
N VAL A 377 21.43 12.46 7.91
CA VAL A 377 19.98 12.53 8.18
C VAL A 377 19.67 12.04 9.59
N LYS A 378 20.29 10.94 10.04
CA LYS A 378 20.17 10.44 11.40
C LYS A 378 20.59 11.47 12.45
N SER A 379 21.62 12.27 12.19
CA SER A 379 22.03 13.31 13.13
C SER A 379 20.93 14.36 13.35
N ILE A 380 20.23 14.77 12.29
CA ILE A 380 19.09 15.69 12.36
C ILE A 380 17.94 15.07 13.14
N ILE A 381 17.62 13.81 12.86
CA ILE A 381 16.58 13.06 13.59
C ILE A 381 16.91 12.99 15.07
N THR A 382 18.13 12.57 15.41
CA THR A 382 18.57 12.34 16.79
C THR A 382 18.61 13.65 17.59
N GLU A 383 19.16 14.71 17.02
CA GLU A 383 19.19 16.03 17.65
C GLU A 383 17.77 16.53 17.96
N THR A 384 16.89 16.46 16.95
CA THR A 384 15.51 16.93 17.07
C THR A 384 14.70 16.08 18.06
N ALA A 385 14.77 14.76 17.95
CA ALA A 385 14.05 13.83 18.82
C ALA A 385 14.48 13.97 20.28
N ASN A 386 15.79 13.93 20.54
CA ASN A 386 16.32 14.00 21.91
C ASN A 386 15.96 15.33 22.60
N LYS A 387 15.97 16.44 21.86
CA LYS A 387 15.52 17.74 22.39
C LYS A 387 14.06 17.68 22.85
N ILE A 388 13.16 17.21 22.00
CA ILE A 388 11.72 17.14 22.30
C ILE A 388 11.44 16.16 23.44
N ILE A 389 12.10 15.01 23.44
CA ILE A 389 11.97 14.01 24.52
C ILE A 389 12.41 14.61 25.85
N ALA A 390 13.57 15.27 25.91
CA ALA A 390 14.07 15.92 27.13
C ALA A 390 13.12 17.01 27.64
N GLU A 391 12.56 17.84 26.75
CA GLU A 391 11.60 18.88 27.10
C GLU A 391 10.25 18.30 27.59
N SER A 392 9.87 17.11 27.14
CA SER A 392 8.60 16.47 27.49
C SER A 392 8.58 15.84 28.88
N GLY A 393 9.75 15.48 29.42
CA GLY A 393 9.91 14.72 30.65
C GLY A 393 9.47 13.24 30.55
N ILE A 394 9.19 12.73 29.35
CA ILE A 394 8.82 11.33 29.08
C ILE A 394 10.05 10.55 28.65
N ASP A 395 10.27 9.35 29.19
CA ASP A 395 11.30 8.42 28.70
C ASP A 395 10.77 7.68 27.47
N LEU A 396 10.83 8.34 26.31
CA LEU A 396 10.43 7.74 25.02
C LEU A 396 11.66 7.18 24.32
N LYS A 397 11.59 5.89 23.96
CA LYS A 397 12.58 5.25 23.08
C LYS A 397 12.10 5.29 21.64
N TYR A 398 13.03 5.41 20.71
CA TYR A 398 12.75 5.35 19.27
C TYR A 398 13.91 4.65 18.56
N LYS A 399 13.70 4.25 17.32
CA LYS A 399 14.72 3.63 16.48
C LYS A 399 14.84 4.37 15.16
N VAL A 400 16.05 4.42 14.62
CA VAL A 400 16.33 4.98 13.30
C VAL A 400 16.97 3.91 12.44
N GLY A 401 16.35 3.63 11.30
CA GLY A 401 16.85 2.67 10.33
C GLY A 401 16.67 3.14 8.90
N THR A 402 16.94 2.27 7.97
CA THR A 402 16.88 2.62 6.54
C THR A 402 16.17 1.56 5.71
N MET A 403 15.69 1.98 4.55
CA MET A 403 15.26 1.08 3.50
C MET A 403 16.47 0.64 2.67
N ILE A 404 16.66 -0.66 2.52
CA ILE A 404 17.64 -1.24 1.59
C ILE A 404 16.92 -1.48 0.27
N GLU A 405 17.08 -0.57 -0.64
CA GLU A 405 16.40 -0.57 -1.94
C GLU A 405 17.32 -0.15 -3.10
N ILE A 406 18.53 0.28 -2.79
CA ILE A 406 19.58 0.57 -3.76
C ILE A 406 20.61 -0.57 -3.73
N PRO A 407 21.01 -1.15 -4.89
CA PRO A 407 22.00 -2.22 -4.94
C PRO A 407 23.30 -1.89 -4.19
N ARG A 408 23.78 -0.64 -4.26
CA ARG A 408 24.96 -0.20 -3.52
C ARG A 408 24.77 -0.32 -2.01
N ALA A 409 23.61 0.04 -1.49
CA ALA A 409 23.30 -0.10 -0.06
C ALA A 409 23.33 -1.58 0.38
N ALA A 410 22.84 -2.48 -0.46
CA ALA A 410 22.91 -3.91 -0.19
C ALA A 410 24.34 -4.44 -0.12
N LEU A 411 25.22 -3.92 -0.98
CA LEU A 411 26.65 -4.28 -1.04
C LEU A 411 27.47 -3.71 0.13
N THR A 412 27.07 -2.57 0.70
CA THR A 412 27.76 -1.87 1.81
C THR A 412 26.92 -1.88 3.10
N ALA A 413 26.09 -2.88 3.26
CA ALA A 413 25.15 -2.98 4.38
C ALA A 413 25.85 -3.15 5.74
N ASP A 414 27.04 -3.74 5.76
CA ASP A 414 27.92 -3.82 6.94
C ASP A 414 28.33 -2.44 7.44
N GLU A 415 28.70 -1.52 6.53
CA GLU A 415 29.03 -0.14 6.88
C GLU A 415 27.78 0.59 7.40
N ILE A 416 26.63 0.51 6.67
CA ILE A 416 25.40 1.18 7.03
C ILE A 416 24.87 0.70 8.40
N ALA A 417 25.04 -0.58 8.72
CA ALA A 417 24.63 -1.17 10.01
C ALA A 417 25.40 -0.63 11.22
N THR A 418 26.53 0.08 11.02
CA THR A 418 27.20 0.79 12.13
C THR A 418 26.30 1.84 12.74
N GLU A 419 25.45 2.46 11.93
CA GLU A 419 24.54 3.53 12.30
C GLU A 419 23.07 3.09 12.32
N ALA A 420 22.61 2.26 11.37
CA ALA A 420 21.22 1.85 11.28
C ALA A 420 20.86 0.78 12.32
N GLU A 421 19.71 0.94 12.96
CA GLU A 421 19.20 0.01 13.98
C GLU A 421 18.32 -1.08 13.39
N PHE A 422 17.78 -0.83 12.18
CA PHE A 422 17.02 -1.80 11.39
C PHE A 422 17.20 -1.58 9.89
N PHE A 423 16.97 -2.64 9.12
CA PHE A 423 16.83 -2.60 7.66
C PHE A 423 15.43 -3.03 7.27
N SER A 424 14.83 -2.32 6.32
CA SER A 424 13.62 -2.73 5.62
C SER A 424 13.92 -2.86 4.13
N PHE A 425 13.73 -4.05 3.56
CA PHE A 425 14.02 -4.28 2.14
C PHE A 425 12.88 -3.74 1.27
N GLY A 426 13.12 -2.65 0.55
CA GLY A 426 12.25 -2.09 -0.48
C GLY A 426 12.44 -2.83 -1.79
N THR A 427 11.85 -4.02 -1.89
CA THR A 427 12.13 -4.94 -3.00
C THR A 427 11.64 -4.45 -4.35
N ASN A 428 10.68 -3.52 -4.41
CA ASN A 428 10.23 -2.93 -5.67
C ASN A 428 11.36 -2.12 -6.33
N ASP A 429 11.91 -1.13 -5.61
CA ASP A 429 13.01 -0.30 -6.11
C ASP A 429 14.30 -1.11 -6.28
N LEU A 430 14.58 -2.02 -5.35
CA LEU A 430 15.74 -2.92 -5.49
C LEU A 430 15.66 -3.77 -6.75
N THR A 431 14.47 -4.26 -7.11
CA THR A 431 14.24 -5.02 -8.35
C THR A 431 14.43 -4.12 -9.56
N GLN A 432 13.80 -2.94 -9.60
CA GLN A 432 13.94 -1.98 -10.70
C GLN A 432 15.41 -1.64 -10.98
N MET A 433 16.16 -1.31 -9.93
CA MET A 433 17.57 -0.91 -10.06
C MET A 433 18.49 -2.10 -10.39
N THR A 434 18.15 -3.30 -9.97
CA THR A 434 18.93 -4.51 -10.28
C THR A 434 18.72 -4.97 -11.71
N PHE A 435 17.49 -4.94 -12.21
CA PHE A 435 17.18 -5.25 -13.60
C PHE A 435 17.49 -4.08 -14.55
N GLY A 436 17.56 -2.85 -14.06
CA GLY A 436 17.87 -1.66 -14.86
C GLY A 436 16.69 -1.17 -15.70
N PHE A 437 15.44 -1.42 -15.28
CA PHE A 437 14.24 -0.88 -15.93
C PHE A 437 13.17 -0.47 -14.91
N SER A 438 12.35 0.51 -15.30
CA SER A 438 11.23 0.98 -14.50
C SER A 438 10.05 0.02 -14.59
N ARG A 439 9.36 -0.21 -13.47
CA ARG A 439 8.11 -0.97 -13.43
C ARG A 439 7.03 -0.35 -14.33
N ASP A 440 6.95 0.98 -14.34
CA ASP A 440 5.94 1.72 -15.08
C ASP A 440 6.16 1.64 -16.59
N ASP A 441 7.42 1.54 -17.04
CA ASP A 441 7.78 1.42 -18.45
C ASP A 441 7.88 -0.03 -18.95
N ALA A 442 8.00 -0.99 -18.05
CA ALA A 442 8.27 -2.38 -18.37
C ALA A 442 7.16 -3.03 -19.22
N GLY A 443 5.90 -2.61 -19.07
CA GLY A 443 4.78 -3.09 -19.88
C GLY A 443 4.97 -2.95 -21.39
N LYS A 444 5.84 -2.04 -21.83
CA LYS A 444 6.14 -1.85 -23.27
C LYS A 444 6.90 -3.03 -23.91
N PHE A 445 7.58 -3.85 -23.12
CA PHE A 445 8.44 -4.94 -23.64
C PHE A 445 8.27 -6.29 -22.92
N LEU A 446 7.77 -6.33 -21.70
CA LEU A 446 7.66 -7.57 -20.90
C LEU A 446 6.82 -8.65 -21.58
N ASP A 447 5.74 -8.29 -22.27
CA ASP A 447 4.93 -9.25 -23.03
C ASP A 447 5.75 -10.02 -24.07
N SER A 448 6.71 -9.34 -24.72
CA SER A 448 7.63 -9.98 -25.65
C SER A 448 8.62 -10.91 -24.93
N TYR A 449 9.05 -10.56 -23.72
CA TYR A 449 9.94 -11.40 -22.90
C TYR A 449 9.23 -12.68 -22.45
N TYR A 450 7.94 -12.61 -22.07
CA TYR A 450 7.15 -13.80 -21.72
C TYR A 450 6.90 -14.67 -22.94
N SER A 451 6.50 -14.07 -24.07
CA SER A 451 6.25 -14.79 -25.31
C SER A 451 7.47 -15.53 -25.84
N ASN A 452 8.67 -14.96 -25.64
CA ASN A 452 9.94 -15.57 -26.01
C ASN A 452 10.57 -16.43 -24.91
N GLN A 453 9.88 -16.65 -23.79
CA GLN A 453 10.35 -17.44 -22.66
C GLN A 453 11.68 -16.95 -22.05
N ILE A 454 11.96 -15.64 -22.13
CA ILE A 454 13.13 -15.00 -21.51
C ILE A 454 12.90 -14.90 -19.99
N TYR A 455 11.69 -14.47 -19.59
CA TYR A 455 11.22 -14.51 -18.23
C TYR A 455 10.08 -15.52 -18.10
N GLU A 456 10.14 -16.37 -17.05
CA GLU A 456 9.07 -17.30 -16.71
C GLU A 456 7.96 -16.61 -15.92
N HIS A 457 8.33 -15.61 -15.12
CA HIS A 457 7.45 -14.86 -14.23
C HIS A 457 7.79 -13.38 -14.25
N ASP A 458 6.82 -12.55 -13.88
CA ASP A 458 7.03 -11.14 -13.65
C ASP A 458 7.97 -10.93 -12.44
N PRO A 459 9.13 -10.26 -12.64
CA PRO A 459 10.10 -10.02 -11.56
C PRO A 459 9.57 -9.10 -10.45
N PHE A 460 8.45 -8.39 -10.68
CA PHE A 460 7.77 -7.60 -9.66
C PHE A 460 6.74 -8.39 -8.87
N ALA A 461 6.19 -9.47 -9.43
CA ALA A 461 5.25 -10.36 -8.74
C ALA A 461 5.95 -11.45 -7.92
N THR A 462 7.08 -11.97 -8.43
CA THR A 462 7.86 -13.02 -7.79
C THR A 462 9.31 -12.58 -7.65
N LEU A 463 9.85 -12.66 -6.44
CA LEU A 463 11.22 -12.22 -6.17
C LEU A 463 12.25 -12.99 -7.00
N ASP A 464 13.07 -12.27 -7.76
CA ASP A 464 14.23 -12.82 -8.47
C ASP A 464 15.30 -13.31 -7.46
N GLN A 465 15.39 -14.62 -7.31
CA GLN A 465 16.33 -15.26 -6.38
C GLN A 465 17.80 -15.14 -6.85
N LYS A 466 18.02 -15.02 -8.15
CA LYS A 466 19.38 -15.08 -8.74
C LYS A 466 20.13 -13.75 -8.66
N GLY A 467 19.41 -12.63 -8.76
CA GLY A 467 19.97 -11.28 -8.69
C GLY A 467 19.55 -10.57 -7.39
N VAL A 468 18.28 -10.17 -7.31
CA VAL A 468 17.75 -9.41 -6.16
C VAL A 468 17.89 -10.19 -4.85
N GLY A 469 17.56 -11.48 -4.85
CA GLY A 469 17.70 -12.35 -3.68
C GLY A 469 19.13 -12.47 -3.17
N LYS A 470 20.13 -12.46 -4.06
CA LYS A 470 21.54 -12.40 -3.64
C LYS A 470 21.88 -11.09 -2.96
N LEU A 471 21.41 -9.95 -3.48
CA LEU A 471 21.63 -8.65 -2.86
C LEU A 471 21.00 -8.58 -1.47
N VAL A 472 19.76 -9.06 -1.32
CA VAL A 472 19.10 -9.17 -0.03
C VAL A 472 19.92 -10.01 0.95
N ASN A 473 20.39 -11.20 0.51
CA ASN A 473 21.20 -12.07 1.37
C ASN A 473 22.53 -11.41 1.77
N MET A 474 23.22 -10.73 0.84
CA MET A 474 24.44 -9.99 1.14
C MET A 474 24.19 -8.90 2.19
N ALA A 475 23.08 -8.16 2.06
CA ALA A 475 22.71 -7.14 3.03
C ALA A 475 22.35 -7.71 4.40
N VAL A 476 21.67 -8.85 4.45
CA VAL A 476 21.38 -9.58 5.70
C VAL A 476 22.67 -10.00 6.41
N GLN A 477 23.60 -10.61 5.66
CA GLN A 477 24.88 -11.05 6.21
C GLN A 477 25.74 -9.87 6.65
N GLY A 478 25.86 -8.83 5.82
CA GLY A 478 26.59 -7.60 6.11
C GLY A 478 26.02 -6.91 7.35
N GLY A 479 24.71 -6.69 7.38
CA GLY A 479 24.06 -6.07 8.54
C GLY A 479 24.28 -6.83 9.84
N LYS A 480 24.12 -8.15 9.83
CA LYS A 480 24.34 -9.01 11.01
C LYS A 480 25.78 -9.14 11.43
N SER A 481 26.73 -9.04 10.51
CA SER A 481 28.16 -9.08 10.85
C SER A 481 28.57 -7.89 11.71
N THR A 482 27.97 -6.73 11.48
CA THR A 482 28.24 -5.51 12.23
C THR A 482 27.33 -5.38 13.47
N ARG A 483 26.04 -5.67 13.28
CA ARG A 483 25.02 -5.60 14.34
C ARG A 483 24.26 -6.93 14.42
N PRO A 484 24.72 -7.89 15.23
CA PRO A 484 24.13 -9.24 15.28
C PRO A 484 22.61 -9.27 15.51
N ASN A 485 22.08 -8.29 16.26
CA ASN A 485 20.65 -8.18 16.59
C ASN A 485 19.92 -7.12 15.75
N ILE A 486 20.45 -6.78 14.57
CA ILE A 486 19.76 -5.84 13.67
C ILE A 486 18.39 -6.38 13.30
N ILE A 487 17.36 -5.53 13.38
CA ILE A 487 16.03 -5.89 12.97
C ILE A 487 15.96 -5.85 11.44
N LEU A 488 15.44 -6.90 10.83
CA LEU A 488 15.36 -7.05 9.39
C LEU A 488 13.91 -7.26 8.98
N GLY A 489 13.43 -6.46 8.05
CA GLY A 489 12.08 -6.53 7.50
C GLY A 489 12.07 -6.43 5.98
N ILE A 490 10.95 -6.82 5.38
CA ILE A 490 10.67 -6.66 3.95
C ILE A 490 9.34 -5.94 3.79
N CYS A 491 9.28 -4.89 2.99
CA CYS A 491 8.10 -4.05 2.82
C CYS A 491 7.59 -3.95 1.38
N GLY A 492 8.26 -4.57 0.42
CA GLY A 492 7.81 -4.67 -0.97
C GLY A 492 6.72 -5.75 -1.16
N GLU A 493 6.10 -5.78 -2.34
CA GLU A 493 5.07 -6.77 -2.71
C GLU A 493 5.53 -8.22 -2.52
N HIS A 494 6.80 -8.47 -2.75
CA HIS A 494 7.42 -9.78 -2.48
C HIS A 494 7.29 -10.22 -1.01
N GLY A 495 6.98 -9.29 -0.08
CA GLY A 495 6.66 -9.58 1.31
C GLY A 495 5.48 -10.56 1.46
N GLY A 496 4.49 -10.52 0.57
CA GLY A 496 3.32 -11.38 0.53
C GLY A 496 3.46 -12.67 -0.29
N ASP A 497 4.59 -12.91 -1.01
CA ASP A 497 4.74 -14.09 -1.86
C ASP A 497 4.97 -15.37 -1.01
N PRO A 498 4.05 -16.36 -1.02
CA PRO A 498 4.21 -17.61 -0.29
C PRO A 498 5.28 -18.55 -0.87
N ALA A 499 5.70 -18.35 -2.13
CA ALA A 499 6.70 -19.18 -2.81
C ALA A 499 8.15 -18.84 -2.41
N ARG A 500 8.36 -18.09 -1.34
CA ARG A 500 9.68 -17.65 -0.90
C ARG A 500 10.57 -18.79 -0.49
N SER A 501 11.66 -18.97 -1.19
CA SER A 501 12.78 -19.84 -0.84
C SER A 501 14.02 -19.09 -0.38
N LEU A 502 13.89 -17.83 0.08
CA LEU A 502 15.00 -17.15 0.73
C LEU A 502 15.26 -17.76 2.10
N PRO A 503 16.51 -17.75 2.60
CA PRO A 503 16.81 -18.00 4.00
C PRO A 503 16.27 -16.85 4.86
N MET A 504 14.94 -16.70 4.85
CA MET A 504 14.18 -15.62 5.49
C MET A 504 13.94 -15.91 6.98
N ASP A 505 14.59 -16.92 7.54
CA ASP A 505 14.51 -17.27 8.97
C ASP A 505 14.83 -16.09 9.91
N HIS A 506 15.16 -14.94 9.34
CA HIS A 506 15.65 -13.76 10.03
C HIS A 506 15.01 -12.43 9.61
N LEU A 507 14.02 -12.44 8.69
CA LEU A 507 13.33 -11.24 8.21
C LEU A 507 11.93 -11.15 8.84
N VAL A 508 11.55 -9.97 9.27
CA VAL A 508 10.16 -9.65 9.62
C VAL A 508 9.46 -9.20 8.34
N PRO A 509 8.50 -9.95 7.79
CA PRO A 509 7.73 -9.47 6.65
C PRO A 509 6.86 -8.29 7.11
N SER A 510 7.18 -7.12 6.62
CA SER A 510 6.33 -5.96 6.69
C SER A 510 5.76 -5.72 5.31
N GLY A 511 4.44 -5.85 5.20
CA GLY A 511 3.73 -5.55 3.97
C GLY A 511 3.13 -6.76 3.27
N VAL A 512 1.97 -7.15 3.75
CA VAL A 512 0.92 -7.71 2.89
C VAL A 512 0.00 -6.55 2.56
N PRO A 513 -0.29 -6.26 1.27
CA PRO A 513 -1.22 -5.20 0.88
C PRO A 513 -2.61 -5.42 1.42
#